data_e2f63d3f21a6e4010682d18a6e7c21f1
#
_entry.id   e2f63d3f21a6e4010682d18a6e7c21f1
#
_cell.length_a   1.000
_cell.length_b   1.000
_cell.length_c   1.000
_cell.angle_alpha   90.00
_cell.angle_beta   90.00
_cell.angle_gamma   90.00
#
_symmetry.space_group_name_H-M   'P 1'
#
loop_
_entity.id
_entity.type
_entity.pdbx_description
1 polymer ?
#
loop_
_entity_poly.entity_id
_entity_poly.type
_entity_poly.pdbx_seq_one_letter_code
_entity_poly.pdbx_strand_id
1 'polypeptide(L)'
;MDTRKKAEFAACWAALAVLAVVAALELGGQPVREWLRYDRAAISGGETWRLFSGHFVHLGWSHLLLNGAGLLLIAYLVGAHFAWRQWVAVSILTIAGMDLGFWYLQPQLSWYVGLSGLLHGLLAAGTVSGIRHRQVEFSIIAAFLLGKLVYEQLFGPLPGSEASSGGNVVVAAHLYGTLGGALAGLLFALRKSSAAPI
;
A
#
# COMPACT_ATOMS: atom_id res chain seq x y z
N MET A 1 6.60 11.19 -27.23
CA MET A 1 5.92 11.10 -25.92
C MET A 1 6.96 11.42 -24.86
N ASP A 2 6.69 12.41 -24.02
CA ASP A 2 7.57 12.85 -22.94
C ASP A 2 7.91 11.67 -22.00
N THR A 3 9.13 11.67 -21.44
CA THR A 3 9.63 10.62 -20.54
C THR A 3 8.74 10.44 -19.31
N ARG A 4 8.20 11.53 -18.76
CA ARG A 4 7.25 11.50 -17.65
C ARG A 4 5.97 10.78 -18.04
N LYS A 5 5.38 11.11 -19.18
CA LYS A 5 4.16 10.44 -19.67
C LYS A 5 4.37 8.94 -19.92
N LYS A 6 5.57 8.54 -20.39
CA LYS A 6 5.91 7.12 -20.52
C LYS A 6 5.94 6.41 -19.17
N ALA A 7 6.49 7.05 -18.13
CA ALA A 7 6.56 6.50 -16.80
C ALA A 7 5.17 6.38 -16.15
N GLU A 8 4.32 7.42 -16.27
CA GLU A 8 2.92 7.39 -15.83
C GLU A 8 2.14 6.25 -16.50
N PHE A 9 2.28 6.12 -17.81
CA PHE A 9 1.63 5.05 -18.58
C PHE A 9 2.11 3.65 -18.13
N ALA A 10 3.41 3.48 -17.95
CA ALA A 10 3.98 2.22 -17.45
C ALA A 10 3.48 1.87 -16.05
N ALA A 11 3.35 2.86 -15.15
CA ALA A 11 2.81 2.68 -13.81
C ALA A 11 1.34 2.25 -13.84
N CYS A 12 0.52 2.83 -14.73
CA CYS A 12 -0.87 2.43 -14.90
C CYS A 12 -0.99 0.99 -15.43
N TRP A 13 -0.15 0.57 -16.38
CA TRP A 13 -0.13 -0.81 -16.85
C TRP A 13 0.31 -1.80 -15.77
N ALA A 14 1.30 -1.43 -14.96
CA ALA A 14 1.70 -2.24 -13.81
C ALA A 14 0.55 -2.37 -12.79
N ALA A 15 -0.16 -1.28 -12.50
CA ALA A 15 -1.36 -1.30 -11.65
C ALA A 15 -2.45 -2.21 -12.21
N LEU A 16 -2.73 -2.15 -13.51
CA LEU A 16 -3.70 -3.04 -14.18
C LEU A 16 -3.26 -4.51 -14.11
N ALA A 17 -1.97 -4.80 -14.25
CA ALA A 17 -1.45 -6.16 -14.10
C ALA A 17 -1.63 -6.69 -12.66
N VAL A 18 -1.36 -5.86 -11.65
CA VAL A 18 -1.64 -6.21 -10.24
C VAL A 18 -3.13 -6.44 -10.04
N LEU A 19 -4.00 -5.57 -10.59
CA LEU A 19 -5.46 -5.73 -10.50
C LEU A 19 -5.93 -7.03 -11.14
N ALA A 20 -5.37 -7.42 -12.28
CA ALA A 20 -5.70 -8.70 -12.93
C ALA A 20 -5.36 -9.89 -12.02
N VAL A 21 -4.20 -9.84 -11.35
CA VAL A 21 -3.78 -10.88 -10.39
C VAL A 21 -4.73 -10.94 -9.19
N VAL A 22 -4.99 -9.80 -8.53
CA VAL A 22 -5.86 -9.80 -7.33
C VAL A 22 -7.31 -10.15 -7.68
N ALA A 23 -7.79 -9.80 -8.89
CA ALA A 23 -9.10 -10.23 -9.37
C ALA A 23 -9.16 -11.74 -9.62
N ALA A 24 -8.09 -12.33 -10.18
CA ALA A 24 -7.99 -13.77 -10.34
C ALA A 24 -7.98 -14.50 -8.98
N LEU A 25 -7.32 -13.95 -7.96
CA LEU A 25 -7.36 -14.49 -6.60
C LEU A 25 -8.77 -14.40 -5.99
N GLU A 26 -9.48 -13.29 -6.21
CA GLU A 26 -10.85 -13.11 -5.72
C GLU A 26 -11.85 -14.08 -6.35
N LEU A 27 -11.64 -14.49 -7.62
CA LEU A 27 -12.45 -15.55 -8.26
C LEU A 27 -12.34 -16.89 -7.52
N GLY A 28 -11.26 -17.17 -6.82
CA GLY A 28 -11.11 -18.34 -5.96
C GLY A 28 -11.92 -18.29 -4.67
N GLY A 29 -12.50 -17.14 -4.34
CA GLY A 29 -13.43 -16.94 -3.23
C GLY A 29 -12.82 -17.21 -1.86
N GLN A 30 -13.69 -17.66 -0.93
CA GLN A 30 -13.30 -17.88 0.46
C GLN A 30 -12.13 -18.88 0.65
N PRO A 31 -12.06 -20.02 -0.05
CA PRO A 31 -10.95 -20.97 0.14
C PRO A 31 -9.58 -20.36 -0.17
N VAL A 32 -9.48 -19.60 -1.28
CA VAL A 32 -8.21 -18.94 -1.66
C VAL A 32 -7.88 -17.83 -0.68
N ARG A 33 -8.86 -17.06 -0.24
CA ARG A 33 -8.67 -16.01 0.77
C ARG A 33 -8.15 -16.60 2.09
N GLU A 34 -8.74 -17.67 2.60
CA GLU A 34 -8.33 -18.31 3.84
C GLU A 34 -6.92 -18.91 3.75
N TRP A 35 -6.55 -19.45 2.61
CA TRP A 35 -5.23 -20.01 2.38
C TRP A 35 -4.13 -18.95 2.24
N LEU A 36 -4.47 -17.76 1.72
CA LEU A 36 -3.50 -16.71 1.43
C LEU A 36 -3.48 -15.56 2.46
N ARG A 37 -4.53 -15.38 3.27
CA ARG A 37 -4.60 -14.29 4.26
C ARG A 37 -3.40 -14.33 5.22
N TYR A 38 -2.95 -13.17 5.68
CA TYR A 38 -2.11 -13.12 6.87
C TYR A 38 -2.87 -13.83 7.99
N ASP A 39 -2.27 -14.83 8.59
CA ASP A 39 -2.84 -15.57 9.72
C ASP A 39 -1.71 -15.85 10.70
N ARG A 40 -1.78 -15.21 11.87
CA ARG A 40 -0.71 -15.23 12.85
C ARG A 40 -0.38 -16.65 13.31
N ALA A 41 -1.37 -17.48 13.54
CA ALA A 41 -1.16 -18.86 14.02
C ALA A 41 -0.50 -19.71 12.93
N ALA A 42 -0.96 -19.62 11.70
CA ALA A 42 -0.40 -20.35 10.57
C ALA A 42 1.04 -19.89 10.26
N ILE A 43 1.33 -18.58 10.33
CA ILE A 43 2.69 -18.03 10.19
C ILE A 43 3.60 -18.57 11.29
N SER A 44 3.14 -18.63 12.54
CA SER A 44 3.89 -19.25 13.65
C SER A 44 4.16 -20.73 13.41
N GLY A 45 3.28 -21.41 12.69
CA GLY A 45 3.41 -22.81 12.25
C GLY A 45 4.30 -23.00 11.02
N GLY A 46 4.87 -21.91 10.44
CA GLY A 46 5.80 -21.98 9.30
C GLY A 46 5.22 -21.57 7.96
N GLU A 47 3.94 -21.16 7.86
CA GLU A 47 3.32 -20.70 6.62
C GLU A 47 3.71 -19.25 6.29
N THR A 48 5.00 -19.01 6.11
CA THR A 48 5.59 -17.64 5.98
C THR A 48 5.18 -16.90 4.71
N TRP A 49 4.69 -17.60 3.65
CA TRP A 49 4.15 -16.92 2.46
C TRP A 49 2.99 -15.97 2.78
N ARG A 50 2.27 -16.20 3.86
CA ARG A 50 1.15 -15.39 4.33
C ARG A 50 1.55 -13.97 4.73
N LEU A 51 2.81 -13.76 5.09
CA LEU A 51 3.38 -12.42 5.31
C LEU A 51 3.30 -11.57 4.03
N PHE A 52 3.39 -12.17 2.87
CA PHE A 52 3.28 -11.48 1.59
C PHE A 52 1.87 -11.57 1.01
N SER A 53 1.32 -12.77 0.92
CA SER A 53 0.06 -13.03 0.19
C SER A 53 -1.16 -12.36 0.81
N GLY A 54 -1.19 -12.16 2.14
CA GLY A 54 -2.31 -11.53 2.83
C GLY A 54 -2.63 -10.12 2.37
N HIS A 55 -1.63 -9.40 1.83
CA HIS A 55 -1.79 -8.05 1.29
C HIS A 55 -2.48 -8.01 -0.08
N PHE A 56 -2.64 -9.16 -0.76
CA PHE A 56 -3.18 -9.25 -2.13
C PHE A 56 -4.53 -9.94 -2.23
N VAL A 57 -5.10 -10.44 -1.13
CA VAL A 57 -6.45 -10.99 -1.07
C VAL A 57 -7.41 -10.01 -0.38
N HIS A 58 -8.71 -10.13 -0.64
CA HIS A 58 -9.71 -9.15 -0.21
C HIS A 58 -10.91 -9.82 0.48
N LEU A 59 -11.71 -9.03 1.19
CA LEU A 59 -12.95 -9.49 1.85
C LEU A 59 -14.06 -9.85 0.86
N GLY A 60 -13.94 -9.39 -0.40
CA GLY A 60 -14.89 -9.57 -1.47
C GLY A 60 -14.70 -8.51 -2.55
N TRP A 61 -15.54 -8.57 -3.59
CA TRP A 61 -15.43 -7.71 -4.76
C TRP A 61 -15.51 -6.21 -4.46
N SER A 62 -16.34 -5.77 -3.50
CA SER A 62 -16.43 -4.36 -3.12
C SER A 62 -15.09 -3.84 -2.58
N HIS A 63 -14.46 -4.61 -1.69
CA HIS A 63 -13.14 -4.28 -1.14
C HIS A 63 -12.07 -4.23 -2.22
N LEU A 64 -12.06 -5.21 -3.13
CA LEU A 64 -11.15 -5.25 -4.27
C LEU A 64 -11.34 -4.04 -5.18
N LEU A 65 -12.57 -3.69 -5.54
CA LEU A 65 -12.85 -2.56 -6.43
C LEU A 65 -12.43 -1.22 -5.81
N LEU A 66 -12.67 -1.00 -4.50
CA LEU A 66 -12.21 0.18 -3.80
C LEU A 66 -10.68 0.29 -3.79
N ASN A 67 -9.98 -0.80 -3.47
CA ASN A 67 -8.53 -0.84 -3.51
C ASN A 67 -8.00 -0.69 -4.94
N GLY A 68 -8.68 -1.26 -5.92
CA GLY A 68 -8.35 -1.13 -7.33
C GLY A 68 -8.43 0.31 -7.82
N ALA A 69 -9.51 1.00 -7.50
CA ALA A 69 -9.64 2.44 -7.80
C ALA A 69 -8.53 3.25 -7.13
N GLY A 70 -8.23 2.95 -5.85
CA GLY A 70 -7.10 3.56 -5.13
C GLY A 70 -5.75 3.31 -5.79
N LEU A 71 -5.48 2.07 -6.22
CA LEU A 71 -4.24 1.70 -6.89
C LEU A 71 -4.05 2.47 -8.22
N LEU A 72 -5.10 2.56 -9.03
CA LEU A 72 -5.06 3.30 -10.29
C LEU A 72 -4.84 4.80 -10.05
N LEU A 73 -5.54 5.38 -9.07
CA LEU A 73 -5.36 6.78 -8.70
C LEU A 73 -3.93 7.05 -8.23
N ILE A 74 -3.36 6.18 -7.38
CA ILE A 74 -1.99 6.32 -6.87
C ILE A 74 -0.99 6.15 -8.03
N ALA A 75 -1.18 5.18 -8.92
CA ALA A 75 -0.33 5.01 -10.10
C ALA A 75 -0.34 6.27 -10.99
N TYR A 76 -1.48 6.92 -11.16
CA TYR A 76 -1.61 8.18 -11.88
C TYR A 76 -0.90 9.34 -11.15
N LEU A 77 -1.15 9.50 -9.83
CA LEU A 77 -0.63 10.64 -9.07
C LEU A 77 0.89 10.56 -8.85
N VAL A 78 1.40 9.38 -8.52
CA VAL A 78 2.80 9.23 -8.06
C VAL A 78 3.63 8.27 -8.90
N GLY A 79 3.05 7.57 -9.88
CA GLY A 79 3.73 6.51 -10.63
C GLY A 79 5.04 6.92 -11.31
N ALA A 80 5.17 8.19 -11.73
CA ALA A 80 6.37 8.72 -12.38
C ALA A 80 7.51 9.11 -11.40
N HIS A 81 7.29 9.05 -10.08
CA HIS A 81 8.29 9.49 -9.09
C HIS A 81 9.48 8.54 -8.94
N PHE A 82 9.27 7.26 -9.23
CA PHE A 82 10.29 6.21 -9.08
C PHE A 82 10.32 5.30 -10.30
N ALA A 83 11.49 4.72 -10.58
CA ALA A 83 11.62 3.65 -11.55
C ALA A 83 10.92 2.36 -11.04
N TRP A 84 10.54 1.44 -11.94
CA TRP A 84 9.81 0.23 -11.57
C TRP A 84 10.50 -0.60 -10.46
N ARG A 85 11.85 -0.72 -10.51
CA ARG A 85 12.63 -1.43 -9.47
C ARG A 85 12.53 -0.75 -8.10
N GLN A 86 12.43 0.57 -8.09
CA GLN A 86 12.26 1.33 -6.85
C GLN A 86 10.85 1.14 -6.30
N TRP A 87 9.81 1.10 -7.17
CA TRP A 87 8.45 0.78 -6.75
C TRP A 87 8.33 -0.62 -6.15
N VAL A 88 9.02 -1.63 -6.73
CA VAL A 88 9.09 -2.97 -6.13
C VAL A 88 9.73 -2.90 -4.73
N ALA A 89 10.85 -2.20 -4.57
CA ALA A 89 11.52 -2.06 -3.29
C ALA A 89 10.66 -1.27 -2.27
N VAL A 90 9.96 -0.21 -2.70
CA VAL A 90 8.99 0.52 -1.87
C VAL A 90 7.89 -0.44 -1.39
N SER A 91 7.34 -1.25 -2.29
CA SER A 91 6.30 -2.23 -1.93
C SER A 91 6.79 -3.25 -0.91
N ILE A 92 7.99 -3.81 -1.12
CA ILE A 92 8.58 -4.78 -0.18
C ILE A 92 8.83 -4.14 1.19
N LEU A 93 9.41 -2.93 1.25
CA LEU A 93 9.66 -2.22 2.51
C LEU A 93 8.36 -1.82 3.21
N THR A 94 7.33 -1.46 2.45
CA THR A 94 6.00 -1.17 3.00
C THR A 94 5.38 -2.40 3.63
N ILE A 95 5.36 -3.54 2.92
CA ILE A 95 4.84 -4.82 3.43
C ILE A 95 5.63 -5.25 4.66
N ALA A 96 6.95 -5.22 4.61
CA ALA A 96 7.80 -5.56 5.76
C ALA A 96 7.50 -4.67 6.98
N GLY A 97 7.32 -3.36 6.77
CA GLY A 97 6.93 -2.43 7.84
C GLY A 97 5.57 -2.78 8.44
N MET A 98 4.60 -3.16 7.61
CA MET A 98 3.28 -3.61 8.07
C MET A 98 3.39 -4.91 8.87
N ASP A 99 4.10 -5.92 8.36
CA ASP A 99 4.24 -7.22 9.02
C ASP A 99 4.98 -7.11 10.35
N LEU A 100 6.04 -6.30 10.43
CA LEU A 100 6.72 -5.99 11.68
C LEU A 100 5.76 -5.29 12.67
N GLY A 101 4.99 -4.31 12.20
CA GLY A 101 3.97 -3.64 13.02
C GLY A 101 2.89 -4.61 13.51
N PHE A 102 2.37 -5.46 12.63
CA PHE A 102 1.39 -6.48 13.00
C PHE A 102 1.97 -7.46 14.04
N TRP A 103 3.19 -7.93 13.81
CA TRP A 103 3.80 -8.95 14.64
C TRP A 103 4.13 -8.46 16.05
N TYR A 104 4.74 -7.29 16.16
CA TYR A 104 5.27 -6.80 17.43
C TYR A 104 4.34 -5.83 18.16
N LEU A 105 3.54 -5.04 17.42
CA LEU A 105 2.72 -3.98 18.01
C LEU A 105 1.22 -4.28 18.01
N GLN A 106 0.79 -5.36 17.30
CA GLN A 106 -0.62 -5.78 17.24
C GLN A 106 -0.75 -7.27 17.59
N PRO A 107 -0.39 -7.71 18.81
CA PRO A 107 -0.40 -9.13 19.16
C PRO A 107 -1.81 -9.74 19.11
N GLN A 108 -2.87 -8.92 19.24
CA GLN A 108 -4.27 -9.32 19.14
C GLN A 108 -4.75 -9.50 17.69
N LEU A 109 -4.00 -9.04 16.69
CA LEU A 109 -4.37 -9.21 15.29
C LEU A 109 -4.15 -10.67 14.88
N SER A 110 -5.23 -11.43 14.75
CA SER A 110 -5.17 -12.84 14.39
C SER A 110 -5.02 -13.04 12.89
N TRP A 111 -5.70 -12.24 12.06
CA TRP A 111 -5.64 -12.32 10.61
C TRP A 111 -5.86 -10.96 9.93
N TYR A 112 -5.37 -10.86 8.67
CA TYR A 112 -5.52 -9.64 7.87
C TYR A 112 -5.61 -9.98 6.39
N VAL A 113 -6.36 -9.18 5.64
CA VAL A 113 -6.42 -9.13 4.19
C VAL A 113 -6.55 -7.69 3.70
N GLY A 114 -6.00 -7.40 2.52
CA GLY A 114 -6.25 -6.14 1.83
C GLY A 114 -5.02 -5.39 1.38
N LEU A 115 -5.16 -4.77 0.23
CA LEU A 115 -4.12 -3.97 -0.42
C LEU A 115 -3.96 -2.57 0.20
N SER A 116 -4.95 -2.13 1.01
CA SER A 116 -5.07 -0.73 1.44
C SER A 116 -3.85 -0.19 2.19
N GLY A 117 -3.25 -0.99 3.08
CA GLY A 117 -2.03 -0.58 3.78
C GLY A 117 -0.86 -0.36 2.83
N LEU A 118 -0.68 -1.25 1.83
CA LEU A 118 0.31 -1.05 0.77
C LEU A 118 0.02 0.22 -0.04
N LEU A 119 -1.24 0.49 -0.38
CA LEU A 119 -1.63 1.72 -1.08
C LEU A 119 -1.26 2.99 -0.30
N HIS A 120 -1.46 3.00 1.03
CA HIS A 120 -1.02 4.11 1.88
C HIS A 120 0.50 4.29 1.82
N GLY A 121 1.25 3.20 1.82
CA GLY A 121 2.72 3.25 1.69
C GLY A 121 3.19 3.75 0.33
N LEU A 122 2.60 3.29 -0.75
CA LEU A 122 2.92 3.78 -2.11
C LEU A 122 2.63 5.28 -2.24
N LEU A 123 1.47 5.73 -1.74
CA LEU A 123 1.11 7.15 -1.74
C LEU A 123 2.11 7.95 -0.89
N ALA A 124 2.46 7.48 0.31
CA ALA A 124 3.41 8.15 1.18
C ALA A 124 4.79 8.28 0.55
N ALA A 125 5.31 7.21 -0.07
CA ALA A 125 6.60 7.24 -0.77
C ALA A 125 6.63 8.28 -1.89
N GLY A 126 5.60 8.29 -2.75
CA GLY A 126 5.46 9.25 -3.84
C GLY A 126 5.31 10.68 -3.31
N THR A 127 4.54 10.86 -2.24
CA THR A 127 4.33 12.16 -1.57
C THR A 127 5.64 12.73 -1.02
N VAL A 128 6.45 11.92 -0.33
CA VAL A 128 7.78 12.33 0.15
C VAL A 128 8.68 12.76 -1.01
N SER A 129 8.67 12.02 -2.12
CA SER A 129 9.41 12.39 -3.33
C SER A 129 8.90 13.71 -3.92
N GLY A 130 7.59 13.91 -4.03
CA GLY A 130 6.97 15.11 -4.57
C GLY A 130 7.30 16.37 -3.75
N ILE A 131 7.18 16.29 -2.42
CA ILE A 131 7.54 17.40 -1.51
C ILE A 131 9.00 17.77 -1.68
N ARG A 132 9.90 16.77 -1.75
CA ARG A 132 11.33 17.02 -1.95
C ARG A 132 11.63 17.73 -3.27
N HIS A 133 10.82 17.49 -4.30
CA HIS A 133 10.89 18.21 -5.58
C HIS A 133 10.10 19.52 -5.58
N ARG A 134 9.66 20.01 -4.41
CA ARG A 134 8.92 21.27 -4.20
C ARG A 134 7.61 21.36 -4.98
N GLN A 135 6.94 20.23 -5.15
CA GLN A 135 5.61 20.17 -5.76
C GLN A 135 4.56 20.39 -4.67
N VAL A 136 3.94 21.57 -4.64
CA VAL A 136 3.05 22.04 -3.56
C VAL A 136 1.84 21.12 -3.36
N GLU A 137 1.31 20.56 -4.44
CA GLU A 137 0.19 19.61 -4.42
C GLU A 137 0.44 18.40 -3.49
N PHE A 138 1.70 17.95 -3.38
CA PHE A 138 2.06 16.84 -2.48
C PHE A 138 2.07 17.22 -1.00
N SER A 139 2.20 18.50 -0.68
CA SER A 139 1.99 18.98 0.70
C SER A 139 0.51 18.88 1.09
N ILE A 140 -0.40 19.11 0.16
CA ILE A 140 -1.84 18.94 0.38
C ILE A 140 -2.16 17.45 0.56
N ILE A 141 -1.63 16.57 -0.30
CA ILE A 141 -1.81 15.13 -0.19
C ILE A 141 -1.27 14.63 1.17
N ALA A 142 -0.09 15.11 1.60
CA ALA A 142 0.48 14.79 2.90
C ALA A 142 -0.45 15.19 4.05
N ALA A 143 -1.02 16.40 4.00
CA ALA A 143 -1.93 16.89 5.02
C ALA A 143 -3.20 16.02 5.12
N PHE A 144 -3.79 15.64 3.97
CA PHE A 144 -4.94 14.73 3.94
C PHE A 144 -4.58 13.33 4.47
N LEU A 145 -3.45 12.77 4.05
CA LEU A 145 -2.99 11.46 4.51
C LEU A 145 -2.78 11.46 6.02
N LEU A 146 -2.08 12.47 6.55
CA LEU A 146 -1.85 12.62 7.98
C LEU A 146 -3.17 12.83 8.75
N GLY A 147 -4.05 13.69 8.26
CA GLY A 147 -5.37 13.90 8.88
C GLY A 147 -6.19 12.63 8.94
N LYS A 148 -6.22 11.85 7.85
CA LYS A 148 -6.87 10.52 7.81
C LYS A 148 -6.27 9.58 8.84
N LEU A 149 -4.93 9.46 8.89
CA LEU A 149 -4.28 8.56 9.84
C LEU A 149 -4.53 8.96 11.29
N VAL A 150 -4.44 10.25 11.61
CA VAL A 150 -4.75 10.76 12.97
C VAL A 150 -6.19 10.42 13.32
N TYR A 151 -7.14 10.68 12.43
CA TYR A 151 -8.54 10.33 12.65
C TYR A 151 -8.70 8.83 12.93
N GLU A 152 -8.11 7.98 12.09
CA GLU A 152 -8.24 6.52 12.22
C GLU A 152 -7.61 5.96 13.51
N GLN A 153 -6.52 6.55 13.99
CA GLN A 153 -5.90 6.10 15.25
C GLN A 153 -6.68 6.57 16.48
N LEU A 154 -7.41 7.70 16.41
CA LEU A 154 -8.17 8.25 17.53
C LEU A 154 -9.61 7.73 17.58
N PHE A 155 -10.24 7.55 16.43
CA PHE A 155 -11.70 7.30 16.33
C PHE A 155 -12.04 5.97 15.62
N GLY A 156 -11.03 5.24 15.10
CA GLY A 156 -11.26 4.05 14.32
C GLY A 156 -11.53 4.33 12.83
N PRO A 157 -12.02 3.33 12.08
CA PRO A 157 -12.22 3.43 10.64
C PRO A 157 -13.08 4.63 10.25
N LEU A 158 -12.81 5.21 9.07
CA LEU A 158 -13.66 6.29 8.53
C LEU A 158 -15.13 5.82 8.43
N PRO A 159 -16.11 6.68 8.71
CA PRO A 159 -17.51 6.32 8.60
C PRO A 159 -17.87 5.70 7.24
N GLY A 160 -18.54 4.56 7.26
CA GLY A 160 -18.94 3.83 6.06
C GLY A 160 -17.85 2.97 5.41
N SER A 161 -16.58 3.05 5.83
CA SER A 161 -15.51 2.28 5.21
C SER A 161 -15.66 0.77 5.43
N GLU A 162 -16.12 0.33 6.60
CA GLU A 162 -16.37 -1.09 6.90
C GLU A 162 -17.54 -1.63 6.09
N ALA A 163 -18.63 -0.87 5.97
CA ALA A 163 -19.76 -1.24 5.14
C ALA A 163 -19.35 -1.36 3.64
N SER A 164 -18.53 -0.42 3.17
CA SER A 164 -18.04 -0.42 1.78
C SER A 164 -17.04 -1.54 1.51
N SER A 165 -16.19 -1.90 2.47
CA SER A 165 -15.22 -3.00 2.33
C SER A 165 -15.83 -4.38 2.58
N GLY A 166 -17.02 -4.45 3.19
CA GLY A 166 -17.67 -5.70 3.55
C GLY A 166 -17.11 -6.39 4.79
N GLY A 167 -16.44 -5.63 5.68
CA GLY A 167 -15.92 -6.12 6.96
C GLY A 167 -14.98 -5.15 7.65
N ASN A 168 -14.39 -5.59 8.77
CA ASN A 168 -13.57 -4.76 9.63
C ASN A 168 -12.34 -4.21 8.90
N VAL A 169 -12.09 -2.92 9.08
CA VAL A 169 -10.91 -2.22 8.55
C VAL A 169 -9.81 -2.19 9.61
N VAL A 170 -8.67 -2.78 9.31
CA VAL A 170 -7.48 -2.76 10.18
C VAL A 170 -6.73 -1.45 9.97
N VAL A 171 -7.09 -0.39 10.70
CA VAL A 171 -6.50 0.95 10.57
C VAL A 171 -4.99 0.98 10.87
N ALA A 172 -4.49 0.06 11.69
CA ALA A 172 -3.06 -0.11 11.94
C ALA A 172 -2.27 -0.44 10.66
N ALA A 173 -2.89 -1.14 9.69
CA ALA A 173 -2.30 -1.41 8.39
C ALA A 173 -1.99 -0.11 7.61
N HIS A 174 -2.91 0.87 7.68
CA HIS A 174 -2.74 2.18 7.05
C HIS A 174 -1.57 2.94 7.67
N LEU A 175 -1.46 2.93 8.99
CA LEU A 175 -0.36 3.59 9.71
C LEU A 175 0.98 2.95 9.38
N TYR A 176 1.12 1.63 9.56
CA TYR A 176 2.39 0.94 9.34
C TYR A 176 2.79 0.96 7.86
N GLY A 177 1.82 0.83 6.95
CA GLY A 177 2.05 0.99 5.52
C GLY A 177 2.58 2.37 5.19
N THR A 178 1.96 3.44 5.72
CA THR A 178 2.43 4.82 5.53
C THR A 178 3.85 5.02 6.05
N LEU A 179 4.17 4.52 7.25
CA LEU A 179 5.51 4.65 7.85
C LEU A 179 6.56 3.91 7.01
N GLY A 180 6.30 2.67 6.62
CA GLY A 180 7.19 1.88 5.76
C GLY A 180 7.44 2.53 4.41
N GLY A 181 6.36 3.00 3.76
CA GLY A 181 6.44 3.69 2.47
C GLY A 181 7.14 5.04 2.54
N ALA A 182 6.85 5.86 3.57
CA ALA A 182 7.52 7.14 3.78
C ALA A 182 9.03 6.96 3.99
N LEU A 183 9.43 5.98 4.81
CA LEU A 183 10.84 5.63 5.01
C LEU A 183 11.50 5.21 3.69
N ALA A 184 10.87 4.32 2.93
CA ALA A 184 11.38 3.90 1.62
C ALA A 184 11.52 5.08 0.64
N GLY A 185 10.49 5.93 0.58
CA GLY A 185 10.50 7.15 -0.25
C GLY A 185 11.64 8.08 0.12
N LEU A 186 11.88 8.29 1.42
CA LEU A 186 12.99 9.11 1.92
C LEU A 186 14.35 8.53 1.53
N LEU A 187 14.56 7.23 1.71
CA LEU A 187 15.82 6.55 1.35
C LEU A 187 16.15 6.72 -0.14
N PHE A 188 15.16 6.57 -1.03
CA PHE A 188 15.37 6.75 -2.46
C PHE A 188 15.53 8.22 -2.87
N ALA A 189 14.83 9.14 -2.22
CA ALA A 189 14.98 10.57 -2.45
C ALA A 189 16.37 11.08 -2.05
N LEU A 190 16.95 10.55 -0.96
CA LEU A 190 18.32 10.91 -0.51
C LEU A 190 19.38 10.39 -1.49
N ARG A 191 19.23 9.18 -2.02
CA ARG A 191 20.19 8.60 -2.99
C ARG A 191 20.29 9.38 -4.29
N LYS A 192 19.18 9.98 -4.77
CA LYS A 192 19.19 10.85 -5.98
C LYS A 192 19.96 12.14 -5.78
N SER A 193 20.09 12.64 -4.54
CA SER A 193 20.83 13.88 -4.24
C SER A 193 22.34 13.71 -4.24
N SER A 194 22.85 12.49 -4.09
CA SER A 194 24.29 12.20 -4.09
C SER A 194 24.88 11.93 -5.47
N ALA A 195 24.07 11.80 -6.50
CA ALA A 195 24.50 11.80 -7.90
C ALA A 195 24.51 13.27 -8.37
N ALA A 196 25.67 13.93 -8.25
CA ALA A 196 25.90 15.27 -8.79
C ALA A 196 25.56 15.30 -10.29
N PRO A 197 25.00 16.42 -10.80
CA PRO A 197 24.87 16.58 -12.25
C PRO A 197 26.28 16.67 -12.85
N ILE A 198 26.55 15.80 -13.84
CA ILE A 198 27.64 15.97 -14.78
C ILE A 198 27.23 17.04 -15.78
#